data_5cfd19b489d4f0aeece0604d3125095d
#
_entry.id   5cfd19b489d4f0aeece0604d3125095d
#
_cell.length_a   1.000
_cell.length_b   1.000
_cell.length_c   1.000
_cell.angle_alpha   90.00
_cell.angle_beta   90.00
_cell.angle_gamma   90.00
#
_symmetry.space_group_name_H-M   'P 1'
#
loop_
_entity.id
_entity.type
_entity.pdbx_description
1 polymer ?
#
loop_
_entity_poly.entity_id
_entity_poly.type
_entity_poly.pdbx_seq_one_letter_code
_entity_poly.pdbx_strand_id
1 'polypeptide(L)'
;MGPEVLFFLTTALLPVAALSGWFYARREAPPAPPAPPRRDNGAQIASDYFSGLNHLLHDRPDKAIEVLVKVLEVDTETVETHLALGNLFRRRGEVDRAIRIHQNLVARTTLDTSQRGQALLELGLDYLRSGLFDRAENLFLELYDHKLFQPAALRHLIDIYQQEQDWDKALDFSARLEAINGDNLSTERAHFLCEQAQSLLERNARDEAAELLERALAADRKCVRASLMSAGVAINNRDFERAIQYLKRVEHQDLDFIHEAIGPLTLCYRALNRSDDLHEYLERLMTLPGTSPLLAMASLIEEHQGWLAAKHYVVRQLKLRPTLRGVDRLIDYSLQNAAGESRDDLLLLKETTERLIANKATYKCGQCGFAARSIYWQCPSCKSWSKIKPIHGIEGE
;
A
#
# COMPACT_ATOMS: atom_id res chain seq x y z
N MET A 1 21.51 103.49 -40.91
CA MET A 1 21.63 102.30 -40.07
C MET A 1 22.38 101.25 -40.91
N GLY A 2 23.60 100.96 -40.52
CA GLY A 2 24.44 100.04 -41.29
C GLY A 2 24.00 98.56 -41.15
N PRO A 3 24.38 97.72 -42.09
CA PRO A 3 23.98 96.27 -42.11
C PRO A 3 24.37 95.48 -40.85
N GLU A 4 25.33 95.95 -40.09
CA GLU A 4 25.79 95.33 -38.83
C GLU A 4 24.75 95.40 -37.72
N VAL A 5 23.96 96.49 -37.60
CA VAL A 5 22.90 96.64 -36.59
C VAL A 5 21.74 95.63 -36.86
N LEU A 6 21.48 95.39 -38.13
CA LEU A 6 20.43 94.44 -38.51
C LEU A 6 20.86 93.01 -38.20
N PHE A 7 22.16 92.64 -38.27
CA PHE A 7 22.70 91.36 -37.97
C PHE A 7 22.68 91.09 -36.46
N PHE A 8 22.99 92.09 -35.63
CA PHE A 8 22.92 91.94 -34.17
C PHE A 8 21.48 91.86 -33.67
N LEU A 9 20.53 92.55 -34.33
CA LEU A 9 19.13 92.42 -33.99
C LEU A 9 18.50 91.06 -34.31
N THR A 10 18.89 90.47 -35.43
CA THR A 10 18.40 89.13 -35.81
C THR A 10 19.02 88.04 -34.98
N THR A 11 20.31 88.14 -34.60
CA THR A 11 20.99 87.16 -33.74
C THR A 11 20.49 87.21 -32.29
N ALA A 12 20.07 88.40 -31.82
CA ALA A 12 19.49 88.54 -30.47
C ALA A 12 18.03 88.09 -30.41
N LEU A 13 17.28 88.05 -31.51
CA LEU A 13 15.91 87.58 -31.56
C LEU A 13 15.79 86.02 -31.66
N LEU A 14 16.82 85.35 -32.22
CA LEU A 14 16.81 83.91 -32.37
C LEU A 14 16.70 83.17 -31.02
N PRO A 15 17.46 83.43 -29.94
CA PRO A 15 17.32 82.79 -28.68
C PRO A 15 15.97 83.10 -28.02
N VAL A 16 15.40 84.25 -28.17
CA VAL A 16 14.08 84.62 -27.63
C VAL A 16 12.97 83.85 -28.37
N ALA A 17 13.06 83.70 -29.69
CA ALA A 17 12.11 82.89 -30.47
C ALA A 17 12.24 81.40 -30.09
N ALA A 18 13.46 80.92 -29.90
CA ALA A 18 13.68 79.49 -29.44
C ALA A 18 13.16 79.23 -28.06
N LEU A 19 13.36 80.13 -27.07
CA LEU A 19 12.85 80.03 -25.71
C LEU A 19 11.31 80.15 -25.67
N SER A 20 10.73 81.11 -26.46
CA SER A 20 9.27 81.22 -26.51
C SER A 20 8.62 80.04 -27.20
N GLY A 21 9.19 79.49 -28.25
CA GLY A 21 8.75 78.28 -28.95
C GLY A 21 8.84 77.02 -28.00
N TRP A 22 9.96 76.88 -27.25
CA TRP A 22 10.12 75.86 -26.30
C TRP A 22 9.12 75.92 -25.10
N PHE A 23 8.83 77.16 -24.66
CA PHE A 23 7.85 77.43 -23.60
C PHE A 23 6.41 77.17 -24.08
N TYR A 24 6.08 77.46 -25.33
CA TYR A 24 4.78 77.18 -25.92
C TYR A 24 4.58 75.67 -26.16
N ALA A 25 5.59 75.00 -26.73
CA ALA A 25 5.58 73.57 -26.95
C ALA A 25 5.42 72.79 -25.66
N ARG A 26 5.98 73.34 -24.56
CA ARG A 26 5.86 72.69 -23.22
C ARG A 26 4.48 72.91 -22.55
N ARG A 27 3.76 73.98 -22.93
CA ARG A 27 2.40 74.25 -22.49
C ARG A 27 1.32 73.47 -23.24
N GLU A 28 1.58 73.19 -24.51
CA GLU A 28 0.66 72.46 -25.39
C GLU A 28 0.98 70.95 -25.47
N ALA A 29 2.04 70.43 -24.80
CA ALA A 29 2.29 69.04 -24.74
C ALA A 29 1.09 68.36 -24.05
N PRO A 30 0.33 67.52 -24.74
CA PRO A 30 -0.73 66.72 -24.08
C PRO A 30 -0.10 65.98 -22.92
N PRO A 31 -0.81 65.81 -21.78
CA PRO A 31 -0.30 64.99 -20.69
C PRO A 31 0.11 63.63 -21.26
N ALA A 32 1.34 63.21 -20.93
CA ALA A 32 1.82 61.90 -21.34
C ALA A 32 0.73 60.87 -21.03
N PRO A 33 0.38 59.96 -22.00
CA PRO A 33 -0.62 58.93 -21.69
C PRO A 33 -0.20 58.25 -20.41
N PRO A 34 -1.17 58.00 -19.47
CA PRO A 34 -0.86 57.29 -18.24
C PRO A 34 -0.09 56.03 -18.60
N ALA A 35 1.08 55.83 -17.97
CA ALA A 35 1.85 54.63 -18.16
C ALA A 35 0.88 53.45 -18.03
N PRO A 36 0.90 52.47 -18.94
CA PRO A 36 0.01 51.34 -18.84
C PRO A 36 0.13 50.80 -17.40
N PRO A 37 -0.98 50.48 -16.71
CA PRO A 37 -0.91 49.96 -15.38
C PRO A 37 0.12 48.85 -15.40
N ARG A 38 1.15 48.92 -14.56
CA ARG A 38 2.05 47.80 -14.32
C ARG A 38 1.11 46.67 -14.01
N ARG A 39 0.94 45.75 -14.97
CA ARG A 39 0.24 44.51 -14.72
C ARG A 39 0.91 43.93 -13.49
N ASP A 40 0.14 43.82 -12.45
CA ASP A 40 0.58 43.19 -11.20
C ASP A 40 0.70 41.68 -11.51
N ASN A 41 1.80 41.35 -12.20
CA ASN A 41 2.06 39.98 -12.65
C ASN A 41 1.97 38.99 -11.46
N GLY A 42 2.32 39.46 -10.24
CA GLY A 42 2.22 38.64 -9.03
C GLY A 42 0.79 38.28 -8.67
N ALA A 43 -0.17 39.20 -8.78
CA ALA A 43 -1.58 38.90 -8.48
C ALA A 43 -2.20 37.98 -9.54
N GLN A 44 -1.80 38.13 -10.81
CA GLN A 44 -2.26 37.25 -11.89
C GLN A 44 -1.67 35.86 -11.77
N ILE A 45 -0.37 35.72 -11.48
CA ILE A 45 0.33 34.46 -11.23
C ILE A 45 -0.31 33.71 -10.05
N ALA A 46 -0.58 34.40 -8.94
CA ALA A 46 -1.28 33.82 -7.81
C ALA A 46 -2.68 33.33 -8.17
N SER A 47 -3.45 34.09 -8.93
CA SER A 47 -4.79 33.71 -9.41
C SER A 47 -4.75 32.47 -10.30
N ASP A 48 -3.81 32.41 -11.24
CA ASP A 48 -3.67 31.28 -12.16
C ASP A 48 -3.15 30.03 -11.44
N TYR A 49 -2.26 30.18 -10.48
CA TYR A 49 -1.83 29.08 -9.60
C TYR A 49 -3.02 28.49 -8.81
N PHE A 50 -3.83 29.34 -8.15
CA PHE A 50 -5.05 28.88 -7.46
C PHE A 50 -6.07 28.25 -8.41
N SER A 51 -6.17 28.74 -9.65
CA SER A 51 -7.01 28.10 -10.68
C SER A 51 -6.52 26.70 -11.03
N GLY A 52 -5.19 26.53 -11.18
CA GLY A 52 -4.57 25.22 -11.38
C GLY A 52 -4.86 24.26 -10.23
N LEU A 53 -4.70 24.69 -8.98
CA LEU A 53 -5.04 23.91 -7.78
C LEU A 53 -6.53 23.56 -7.73
N ASN A 54 -7.42 24.48 -8.09
CA ASN A 54 -8.85 24.25 -8.13
C ASN A 54 -9.24 23.18 -9.15
N HIS A 55 -8.58 23.13 -10.31
CA HIS A 55 -8.76 22.05 -11.28
C HIS A 55 -8.31 20.69 -10.71
N LEU A 56 -7.27 20.66 -9.85
CA LEU A 56 -6.85 19.45 -9.14
C LEU A 56 -7.91 18.95 -8.16
N LEU A 57 -8.47 19.86 -7.37
CA LEU A 57 -9.52 19.53 -6.40
C LEU A 57 -10.79 18.97 -7.08
N HIS A 58 -11.05 19.33 -8.33
CA HIS A 58 -12.17 18.84 -9.13
C HIS A 58 -11.82 17.67 -10.05
N ASP A 59 -10.71 16.98 -9.80
CA ASP A 59 -10.22 15.80 -10.55
C ASP A 59 -10.10 16.05 -12.07
N ARG A 60 -9.59 17.24 -12.44
CA ARG A 60 -9.33 17.66 -13.84
C ARG A 60 -7.84 17.90 -14.09
N PRO A 61 -7.01 16.85 -14.08
CA PRO A 61 -5.55 17.00 -14.14
C PRO A 61 -5.06 17.65 -15.43
N ASP A 62 -5.73 17.42 -16.56
CA ASP A 62 -5.31 18.00 -17.86
C ASP A 62 -5.40 19.53 -17.86
N LYS A 63 -6.51 20.08 -17.34
CA LYS A 63 -6.68 21.53 -17.23
C LYS A 63 -5.73 22.14 -16.21
N ALA A 64 -5.45 21.42 -15.13
CA ALA A 64 -4.47 21.85 -14.14
C ALA A 64 -3.07 21.97 -14.76
N ILE A 65 -2.65 20.98 -15.56
CA ILE A 65 -1.36 21.01 -16.28
C ILE A 65 -1.29 22.21 -17.24
N GLU A 66 -2.33 22.44 -18.06
CA GLU A 66 -2.35 23.59 -18.98
C GLU A 66 -2.18 24.93 -18.26
N VAL A 67 -2.85 25.10 -17.13
CA VAL A 67 -2.77 26.34 -16.34
C VAL A 67 -1.39 26.48 -15.68
N LEU A 68 -0.87 25.41 -15.04
CA LEU A 68 0.42 25.45 -14.36
C LEU A 68 1.60 25.63 -15.33
N VAL A 69 1.52 25.07 -16.55
CA VAL A 69 2.53 25.31 -17.61
C VAL A 69 2.55 26.81 -17.99
N LYS A 70 1.38 27.45 -18.16
CA LYS A 70 1.31 28.89 -18.41
C LYS A 70 1.88 29.74 -17.29
N VAL A 71 1.66 29.35 -16.03
CA VAL A 71 2.26 30.00 -14.85
C VAL A 71 3.78 29.94 -14.93
N LEU A 72 4.35 28.78 -15.30
CA LEU A 72 5.80 28.63 -15.45
C LEU A 72 6.41 29.40 -16.63
N GLU A 73 5.65 29.68 -17.71
CA GLU A 73 6.10 30.55 -18.80
C GLU A 73 6.27 32.00 -18.35
N VAL A 74 5.51 32.41 -17.32
CA VAL A 74 5.55 33.78 -16.78
C VAL A 74 6.52 33.92 -15.62
N ASP A 75 6.59 32.89 -14.74
CA ASP A 75 7.49 32.83 -13.59
C ASP A 75 8.15 31.45 -13.49
N THR A 76 9.38 31.39 -13.99
CA THR A 76 10.18 30.14 -13.99
C THR A 76 10.79 29.84 -12.63
N GLU A 77 10.70 30.73 -11.65
CA GLU A 77 11.36 30.55 -10.35
C GLU A 77 10.47 29.94 -9.26
N THR A 78 9.15 29.89 -9.47
CA THR A 78 8.23 29.38 -8.44
C THR A 78 8.42 27.90 -8.17
N VAL A 79 8.99 27.56 -7.03
CA VAL A 79 9.31 26.17 -6.58
C VAL A 79 8.03 25.34 -6.49
N GLU A 80 6.99 25.88 -5.87
CA GLU A 80 5.71 25.21 -5.61
C GLU A 80 5.02 24.80 -6.91
N THR A 81 5.11 25.64 -7.95
CA THR A 81 4.53 25.33 -9.27
C THR A 81 5.24 24.16 -9.93
N HIS A 82 6.58 24.10 -9.84
CA HIS A 82 7.35 22.97 -10.36
C HIS A 82 7.03 21.67 -9.63
N LEU A 83 6.95 21.72 -8.29
CA LEU A 83 6.57 20.56 -7.47
C LEU A 83 5.16 20.06 -7.84
N ALA A 84 4.19 20.98 -7.92
CA ALA A 84 2.82 20.64 -8.30
C ALA A 84 2.73 20.01 -9.70
N LEU A 85 3.44 20.58 -10.68
CA LEU A 85 3.44 20.09 -12.05
C LEU A 85 4.13 18.72 -12.16
N GLY A 86 5.27 18.53 -11.51
CA GLY A 86 5.95 17.23 -11.46
C GLY A 86 5.07 16.15 -10.85
N ASN A 87 4.41 16.47 -9.73
CA ASN A 87 3.47 15.55 -9.08
C ASN A 87 2.29 15.18 -9.97
N LEU A 88 1.78 16.11 -10.79
CA LEU A 88 0.73 15.84 -11.76
C LEU A 88 1.19 14.89 -12.86
N PHE A 89 2.38 15.11 -13.43
CA PHE A 89 2.93 14.21 -14.43
C PHE A 89 3.12 12.80 -13.86
N ARG A 90 3.62 12.68 -12.62
CA ARG A 90 3.73 11.37 -11.94
C ARG A 90 2.37 10.67 -11.80
N ARG A 91 1.32 11.41 -11.38
CA ARG A 91 -0.05 10.85 -11.26
C ARG A 91 -0.62 10.41 -12.60
N ARG A 92 -0.30 11.09 -13.70
CA ARG A 92 -0.69 10.68 -15.05
C ARG A 92 0.10 9.50 -15.61
N GLY A 93 1.15 9.07 -14.91
CA GLY A 93 2.07 8.03 -15.38
C GLY A 93 3.17 8.56 -16.33
N GLU A 94 3.26 9.87 -16.55
CA GLU A 94 4.31 10.54 -17.34
C GLU A 94 5.56 10.75 -16.47
N VAL A 95 6.09 9.65 -15.92
CA VAL A 95 7.12 9.68 -14.86
C VAL A 95 8.42 10.31 -15.35
N ASP A 96 8.81 10.10 -16.61
CA ASP A 96 10.02 10.70 -17.18
C ASP A 96 9.97 12.24 -17.19
N ARG A 97 8.78 12.81 -17.39
CA ARG A 97 8.58 14.26 -17.34
C ARG A 97 8.66 14.78 -15.91
N ALA A 98 8.07 14.06 -14.97
CA ALA A 98 8.17 14.37 -13.54
C ALA A 98 9.63 14.38 -13.09
N ILE A 99 10.40 13.33 -13.41
CA ILE A 99 11.83 13.22 -13.10
C ILE A 99 12.60 14.45 -13.61
N ARG A 100 12.40 14.85 -14.89
CA ARG A 100 13.11 15.99 -15.45
C ARG A 100 12.79 17.29 -14.72
N ILE A 101 11.52 17.52 -14.36
CA ILE A 101 11.10 18.71 -13.63
C ILE A 101 11.74 18.73 -12.24
N HIS A 102 11.65 17.65 -11.48
CA HIS A 102 12.21 17.61 -10.14
C HIS A 102 13.74 17.60 -10.13
N GLN A 103 14.42 16.98 -11.12
CA GLN A 103 15.87 17.08 -11.29
C GLN A 103 16.30 18.53 -11.55
N ASN A 104 15.62 19.23 -12.46
CA ASN A 104 15.90 20.64 -12.74
C ASN A 104 15.69 21.51 -11.49
N LEU A 105 14.69 21.17 -10.68
CA LEU A 105 14.44 21.87 -9.43
C LEU A 105 15.58 21.63 -8.42
N VAL A 106 15.98 20.38 -8.19
CA VAL A 106 17.07 20.02 -7.27
C VAL A 106 18.41 20.65 -7.67
N ALA A 107 18.63 20.85 -8.98
CA ALA A 107 19.86 21.46 -9.51
C ALA A 107 19.97 22.97 -9.22
N ARG A 108 18.89 23.65 -8.79
CA ARG A 108 18.91 25.08 -8.47
C ARG A 108 19.68 25.35 -7.19
N THR A 109 20.57 26.35 -7.23
CA THR A 109 21.35 26.80 -6.08
C THR A 109 20.60 27.77 -5.16
N THR A 110 19.46 28.28 -5.62
CA THR A 110 18.64 29.29 -4.92
C THR A 110 17.68 28.70 -3.90
N LEU A 111 17.51 27.36 -3.88
CA LEU A 111 16.59 26.69 -2.97
C LEU A 111 17.07 26.80 -1.52
N ASP A 112 16.15 27.10 -0.62
CA ASP A 112 16.41 26.90 0.80
C ASP A 112 16.46 25.39 1.17
N THR A 113 16.92 25.09 2.39
CA THR A 113 17.09 23.70 2.85
C THR A 113 15.79 22.90 2.82
N SER A 114 14.67 23.51 3.17
CA SER A 114 13.36 22.85 3.20
C SER A 114 12.86 22.58 1.79
N GLN A 115 12.94 23.55 0.90
CA GLN A 115 12.56 23.43 -0.52
C GLN A 115 13.40 22.37 -1.23
N ARG A 116 14.73 22.36 -0.98
CA ARG A 116 15.62 21.32 -1.50
C ARG A 116 15.23 19.95 -1.00
N GLY A 117 14.95 19.81 0.30
CA GLY A 117 14.52 18.54 0.90
C GLY A 117 13.21 18.05 0.28
N GLN A 118 12.25 18.94 0.06
CA GLN A 118 10.99 18.57 -0.59
C GLN A 118 11.20 18.15 -2.06
N ALA A 119 12.05 18.86 -2.81
CA ALA A 119 12.36 18.50 -4.18
C ALA A 119 13.08 17.13 -4.27
N LEU A 120 13.99 16.82 -3.34
CA LEU A 120 14.63 15.51 -3.23
C LEU A 120 13.62 14.40 -2.90
N LEU A 121 12.68 14.66 -1.99
CA LEU A 121 11.63 13.72 -1.65
C LEU A 121 10.77 13.39 -2.87
N GLU A 122 10.32 14.42 -3.61
CA GLU A 122 9.48 14.22 -4.80
C GLU A 122 10.24 13.52 -5.93
N LEU A 123 11.52 13.83 -6.14
CA LEU A 123 12.36 13.11 -7.10
C LEU A 123 12.58 11.65 -6.69
N GLY A 124 12.75 11.36 -5.40
CA GLY A 124 12.82 10.00 -4.87
C GLY A 124 11.54 9.22 -5.16
N LEU A 125 10.37 9.84 -4.99
CA LEU A 125 9.07 9.25 -5.34
C LEU A 125 8.92 8.99 -6.83
N ASP A 126 9.45 9.87 -7.69
CA ASP A 126 9.45 9.64 -9.14
C ASP A 126 10.30 8.42 -9.50
N TYR A 127 11.51 8.30 -8.91
CA TYR A 127 12.36 7.13 -9.11
C TYR A 127 11.72 5.84 -8.62
N LEU A 128 11.04 5.86 -7.47
CA LEU A 128 10.24 4.72 -6.99
C LEU A 128 9.18 4.32 -8.02
N ARG A 129 8.45 5.31 -8.55
CA ARG A 129 7.39 5.07 -9.53
C ARG A 129 7.92 4.53 -10.86
N SER A 130 9.16 4.88 -11.22
CA SER A 130 9.83 4.36 -12.42
C SER A 130 10.56 3.02 -12.21
N GLY A 131 10.58 2.48 -10.96
CA GLY A 131 11.29 1.25 -10.63
C GLY A 131 12.82 1.42 -10.48
N LEU A 132 13.32 2.65 -10.38
CA LEU A 132 14.74 2.95 -10.19
C LEU A 132 15.07 2.98 -8.69
N PHE A 133 15.00 1.80 -8.04
CA PHE A 133 15.10 1.68 -6.58
C PHE A 133 16.43 2.18 -6.04
N ASP A 134 17.57 1.84 -6.65
CA ASP A 134 18.90 2.30 -6.22
C ASP A 134 19.00 3.84 -6.16
N ARG A 135 18.39 4.53 -7.14
CA ARG A 135 18.39 6.00 -7.18
C ARG A 135 17.48 6.60 -6.11
N ALA A 136 16.31 5.99 -5.91
CA ALA A 136 15.38 6.40 -4.88
C ALA A 136 15.99 6.19 -3.47
N GLU A 137 16.62 5.04 -3.21
CA GLU A 137 17.31 4.72 -1.97
C GLU A 137 18.34 5.80 -1.62
N ASN A 138 19.22 6.14 -2.56
CA ASN A 138 20.25 7.16 -2.34
C ASN A 138 19.65 8.52 -1.93
N LEU A 139 18.57 8.96 -2.56
CA LEU A 139 17.93 10.23 -2.22
C LEU A 139 17.25 10.19 -0.84
N PHE A 140 16.60 9.08 -0.49
CA PHE A 140 15.98 8.95 0.83
C PHE A 140 17.01 8.80 1.94
N LEU A 141 18.17 8.17 1.68
CA LEU A 141 19.29 8.15 2.61
C LEU A 141 19.88 9.56 2.80
N GLU A 142 20.06 10.34 1.72
CA GLU A 142 20.50 11.75 1.81
C GLU A 142 19.52 12.57 2.68
N LEU A 143 18.21 12.41 2.48
CA LEU A 143 17.19 13.08 3.30
C LEU A 143 17.28 12.67 4.77
N TYR A 144 17.46 11.38 5.04
CA TYR A 144 17.58 10.87 6.40
C TYR A 144 18.83 11.43 7.10
N ASP A 145 20.01 11.43 6.44
CA ASP A 145 21.27 11.90 7.00
C ASP A 145 21.25 13.40 7.28
N HIS A 146 20.60 14.19 6.40
CA HIS A 146 20.42 15.63 6.59
C HIS A 146 19.26 16.00 7.53
N LYS A 147 18.58 15.02 8.14
CA LYS A 147 17.43 15.19 9.03
C LYS A 147 16.26 15.95 8.38
N LEU A 148 16.08 15.79 7.08
CA LEU A 148 15.00 16.38 6.31
C LEU A 148 13.94 15.32 6.01
N PHE A 149 12.70 15.60 6.29
CA PHE A 149 11.58 14.69 6.03
C PHE A 149 11.83 13.24 6.51
N GLN A 150 12.59 13.05 7.61
CA GLN A 150 13.07 11.75 8.09
C GLN A 150 11.96 10.68 8.16
N PRO A 151 10.76 10.93 8.74
CA PRO A 151 9.74 9.88 8.80
C PRO A 151 9.27 9.43 7.42
N ALA A 152 9.13 10.35 6.46
CA ALA A 152 8.74 10.04 5.09
C ALA A 152 9.84 9.26 4.37
N ALA A 153 11.09 9.71 4.47
CA ALA A 153 12.25 9.04 3.88
C ALA A 153 12.40 7.61 4.40
N LEU A 154 12.33 7.42 5.72
CA LEU A 154 12.39 6.10 6.34
C LEU A 154 11.25 5.18 5.88
N ARG A 155 10.02 5.70 5.76
CA ARG A 155 8.89 4.91 5.26
C ARG A 155 9.16 4.39 3.85
N HIS A 156 9.67 5.24 2.95
CA HIS A 156 9.98 4.83 1.59
C HIS A 156 11.20 3.91 1.50
N LEU A 157 12.20 4.06 2.37
CA LEU A 157 13.30 3.10 2.48
C LEU A 157 12.81 1.72 2.90
N ILE A 158 11.92 1.64 3.89
CA ILE A 158 11.28 0.37 4.29
C ILE A 158 10.52 -0.24 3.11
N ASP A 159 9.77 0.56 2.33
CA ASP A 159 9.04 0.08 1.15
C ASP A 159 9.99 -0.47 0.07
N ILE A 160 11.15 0.17 -0.16
CA ILE A 160 12.19 -0.30 -1.09
C ILE A 160 12.71 -1.66 -0.62
N TYR A 161 13.18 -1.75 0.63
CA TYR A 161 13.79 -2.97 1.15
C TYR A 161 12.80 -4.14 1.22
N GLN A 162 11.51 -3.88 1.43
CA GLN A 162 10.47 -4.90 1.29
C GLN A 162 10.36 -5.42 -0.16
N GLN A 163 10.49 -4.55 -1.17
CA GLN A 163 10.42 -4.96 -2.57
C GLN A 163 11.67 -5.72 -3.01
N GLU A 164 12.83 -5.35 -2.48
CA GLU A 164 14.11 -6.03 -2.69
C GLU A 164 14.30 -7.28 -1.83
N GLN A 165 13.37 -7.53 -0.90
CA GLN A 165 13.44 -8.62 0.09
C GLN A 165 14.68 -8.55 1.02
N ASP A 166 15.22 -7.34 1.20
CA ASP A 166 16.27 -7.07 2.19
C ASP A 166 15.66 -6.84 3.57
N TRP A 167 15.28 -7.95 4.20
CA TRP A 167 14.54 -7.92 5.46
C TRP A 167 15.36 -7.39 6.62
N ASP A 168 16.71 -7.51 6.58
CA ASP A 168 17.60 -6.98 7.60
C ASP A 168 17.54 -5.46 7.62
N LYS A 169 17.68 -4.82 6.45
CA LYS A 169 17.53 -3.38 6.34
C LYS A 169 16.10 -2.94 6.67
N ALA A 170 15.07 -3.65 6.18
CA ALA A 170 13.69 -3.33 6.51
C ALA A 170 13.42 -3.33 8.02
N LEU A 171 13.99 -4.26 8.78
CA LEU A 171 13.91 -4.33 10.25
C LEU A 171 14.64 -3.16 10.91
N ASP A 172 15.87 -2.84 10.48
CA ASP A 172 16.66 -1.75 11.05
C ASP A 172 15.99 -0.39 10.84
N PHE A 173 15.58 -0.09 9.60
CA PHE A 173 14.91 1.17 9.29
C PHE A 173 13.50 1.28 9.93
N SER A 174 12.79 0.17 10.12
CA SER A 174 11.53 0.15 10.89
C SER A 174 11.76 0.54 12.36
N ALA A 175 12.81 0.01 12.99
CA ALA A 175 13.15 0.38 14.37
C ALA A 175 13.53 1.86 14.50
N ARG A 176 14.25 2.41 13.51
CA ARG A 176 14.58 3.84 13.47
C ARG A 176 13.35 4.72 13.33
N LEU A 177 12.39 4.30 12.48
CA LEU A 177 11.15 5.05 12.28
C LEU A 177 10.30 5.06 13.55
N GLU A 178 10.15 3.92 14.23
CA GLU A 178 9.48 3.82 15.53
C GLU A 178 10.09 4.76 16.58
N ALA A 179 11.43 4.84 16.62
CA ALA A 179 12.16 5.69 17.56
C ALA A 179 11.97 7.19 17.30
N ILE A 180 11.74 7.61 16.04
CA ILE A 180 11.62 9.02 15.65
C ILE A 180 10.20 9.55 15.86
N ASN A 181 9.19 8.80 15.42
CA ASN A 181 7.82 9.32 15.36
C ASN A 181 6.83 8.56 16.26
N GLY A 182 7.26 7.48 16.93
CA GLY A 182 6.42 6.68 17.80
C GLY A 182 5.39 5.80 17.08
N ASP A 183 5.52 5.62 15.76
CA ASP A 183 4.68 4.68 15.00
C ASP A 183 4.85 3.27 15.55
N ASN A 184 3.79 2.49 15.56
CA ASN A 184 3.86 1.08 15.89
C ASN A 184 3.97 0.24 14.63
N LEU A 185 5.14 -0.27 14.34
CA LEU A 185 5.46 -1.17 13.21
C LEU A 185 5.65 -2.62 13.65
N SER A 186 5.16 -2.99 14.84
CA SER A 186 5.33 -4.34 15.40
C SER A 186 4.81 -5.44 14.45
N THR A 187 3.69 -5.19 13.78
CA THR A 187 3.08 -6.14 12.84
C THR A 187 3.97 -6.34 11.62
N GLU A 188 4.43 -5.24 10.98
CA GLU A 188 5.34 -5.30 9.82
C GLU A 188 6.64 -6.01 10.18
N ARG A 189 7.26 -5.65 11.32
CA ARG A 189 8.49 -6.28 11.81
C ARG A 189 8.35 -7.76 12.09
N ALA A 190 7.22 -8.18 12.67
CA ALA A 190 6.92 -9.59 12.87
C ALA A 190 6.84 -10.34 11.53
N HIS A 191 6.24 -9.73 10.51
CA HIS A 191 6.19 -10.31 9.17
C HIS A 191 7.55 -10.36 8.48
N PHE A 192 8.41 -9.35 8.63
CA PHE A 192 9.78 -9.37 8.08
C PHE A 192 10.59 -10.52 8.68
N LEU A 193 10.47 -10.76 10.00
CA LEU A 193 11.08 -11.90 10.66
C LEU A 193 10.51 -13.24 10.16
N CYS A 194 9.20 -13.30 9.86
CA CYS A 194 8.60 -14.48 9.23
C CYS A 194 9.13 -14.72 7.81
N GLU A 195 9.39 -13.67 7.02
CA GLU A 195 10.00 -13.83 5.69
C GLU A 195 11.43 -14.38 5.79
N GLN A 196 12.25 -13.86 6.71
CA GLN A 196 13.58 -14.41 6.99
C GLN A 196 13.51 -15.88 7.43
N ALA A 197 12.60 -16.20 8.34
CA ALA A 197 12.39 -17.56 8.79
C ALA A 197 11.96 -18.49 7.65
N GLN A 198 11.10 -18.03 6.74
CA GLN A 198 10.70 -18.77 5.55
C GLN A 198 11.90 -19.13 4.68
N SER A 199 12.78 -18.16 4.41
CA SER A 199 14.01 -18.39 3.62
C SER A 199 14.95 -19.40 4.29
N LEU A 200 15.04 -19.40 5.62
CA LEU A 200 15.81 -20.39 6.37
C LEU A 200 15.18 -21.79 6.32
N LEU A 201 13.85 -21.88 6.39
CA LEU A 201 13.14 -23.16 6.27
C LEU A 201 13.33 -23.80 4.89
N GLU A 202 13.38 -23.00 3.83
CA GLU A 202 13.68 -23.47 2.47
C GLU A 202 15.11 -24.03 2.35
N ARG A 203 16.04 -23.53 3.19
CA ARG A 203 17.43 -24.04 3.31
C ARG A 203 17.57 -25.15 4.36
N ASN A 204 16.46 -25.64 4.96
CA ASN A 204 16.43 -26.61 6.06
C ASN A 204 17.13 -26.16 7.36
N ALA A 205 17.38 -24.87 7.54
CA ALA A 205 17.95 -24.30 8.78
C ALA A 205 16.85 -24.06 9.83
N ARG A 206 16.29 -25.16 10.37
CA ARG A 206 15.07 -25.13 11.20
C ARG A 206 15.26 -24.47 12.55
N ASP A 207 16.41 -24.66 13.17
CA ASP A 207 16.68 -24.11 14.51
C ASP A 207 16.79 -22.57 14.44
N GLU A 208 17.52 -22.05 13.45
CA GLU A 208 17.65 -20.62 13.19
C GLU A 208 16.27 -20.00 12.83
N ALA A 209 15.48 -20.72 12.03
CA ALA A 209 14.12 -20.28 11.69
C ALA A 209 13.23 -20.23 12.96
N ALA A 210 13.34 -21.20 13.86
CA ALA A 210 12.59 -21.19 15.12
C ALA A 210 12.95 -19.97 15.99
N GLU A 211 14.21 -19.59 16.08
CA GLU A 211 14.65 -18.39 16.80
C GLU A 211 14.04 -17.10 16.21
N LEU A 212 14.02 -16.98 14.87
CA LEU A 212 13.39 -15.83 14.21
C LEU A 212 11.89 -15.78 14.45
N LEU A 213 11.21 -16.92 14.44
CA LEU A 213 9.76 -16.99 14.71
C LEU A 213 9.42 -16.62 16.17
N GLU A 214 10.24 -17.01 17.14
CA GLU A 214 10.07 -16.55 18.53
C GLU A 214 10.29 -15.04 18.64
N ARG A 215 11.27 -14.48 17.92
CA ARG A 215 11.46 -13.03 17.84
C ARG A 215 10.26 -12.33 17.17
N ALA A 216 9.65 -12.94 16.13
CA ALA A 216 8.44 -12.43 15.50
C ALA A 216 7.26 -12.38 16.49
N LEU A 217 7.07 -13.45 17.30
CA LEU A 217 6.04 -13.49 18.34
C LEU A 217 6.33 -12.53 19.50
N ALA A 218 7.60 -12.24 19.78
CA ALA A 218 7.98 -11.21 20.74
C ALA A 218 7.70 -9.79 20.22
N ALA A 219 7.90 -9.55 18.93
CA ALA A 219 7.59 -8.26 18.27
C ALA A 219 6.07 -8.02 18.19
N ASP A 220 5.31 -9.01 17.74
CA ASP A 220 3.84 -8.96 17.71
C ASP A 220 3.23 -10.28 18.19
N ARG A 221 2.70 -10.25 19.40
CA ARG A 221 2.02 -11.44 20.02
C ARG A 221 0.78 -11.88 19.24
N LYS A 222 0.23 -11.02 18.36
CA LYS A 222 -0.93 -11.33 17.52
C LYS A 222 -0.56 -11.82 16.13
N CYS A 223 0.72 -12.04 15.84
CA CYS A 223 1.16 -12.54 14.55
C CYS A 223 0.77 -14.02 14.35
N VAL A 224 -0.38 -14.25 13.71
CA VAL A 224 -0.89 -15.61 13.39
C VAL A 224 0.10 -16.36 12.51
N ARG A 225 0.70 -15.71 11.51
CA ARG A 225 1.68 -16.31 10.62
C ARG A 225 2.83 -16.95 11.39
N ALA A 226 3.39 -16.24 12.37
CA ALA A 226 4.49 -16.74 13.17
C ALA A 226 4.08 -17.99 13.97
N SER A 227 2.86 -18.00 14.55
CA SER A 227 2.33 -19.18 15.25
C SER A 227 2.14 -20.39 14.35
N LEU A 228 1.57 -20.20 13.14
CA LEU A 228 1.39 -21.28 12.17
C LEU A 228 2.72 -21.83 11.66
N MET A 229 3.71 -20.96 11.39
CA MET A 229 5.04 -21.38 10.96
C MET A 229 5.78 -22.10 12.08
N SER A 230 5.71 -21.63 13.34
CA SER A 230 6.31 -22.29 14.50
C SER A 230 5.70 -23.68 14.73
N ALA A 231 4.38 -23.80 14.56
CA ALA A 231 3.72 -25.09 14.62
C ALA A 231 4.22 -26.03 13.51
N GLY A 232 4.39 -25.54 12.29
CA GLY A 232 4.95 -26.31 11.17
C GLY A 232 6.36 -26.83 11.47
N VAL A 233 7.23 -26.00 12.06
CA VAL A 233 8.58 -26.41 12.51
C VAL A 233 8.49 -27.50 13.59
N ALA A 234 7.63 -27.34 14.59
CA ALA A 234 7.43 -28.31 15.65
C ALA A 234 6.89 -29.65 15.13
N ILE A 235 5.93 -29.63 14.19
CA ILE A 235 5.40 -30.83 13.52
C ILE A 235 6.51 -31.58 12.78
N ASN A 236 7.33 -30.86 12.02
CA ASN A 236 8.44 -31.46 11.29
C ASN A 236 9.49 -32.08 12.22
N ASN A 237 9.65 -31.54 13.42
CA ASN A 237 10.51 -32.08 14.47
C ASN A 237 9.81 -33.17 15.32
N ARG A 238 8.56 -33.52 15.01
CA ARG A 238 7.71 -34.44 15.75
C ARG A 238 7.40 -34.00 17.19
N ASP A 239 7.55 -32.73 17.49
CA ASP A 239 7.14 -32.16 18.78
C ASP A 239 5.68 -31.68 18.68
N PHE A 240 4.77 -32.66 18.67
CA PHE A 240 3.34 -32.43 18.48
C PHE A 240 2.70 -31.63 19.62
N GLU A 241 3.20 -31.79 20.84
CA GLU A 241 2.70 -31.04 22.00
C GLU A 241 2.98 -29.55 21.85
N ARG A 242 4.20 -29.20 21.46
CA ARG A 242 4.59 -27.80 21.21
C ARG A 242 3.83 -27.22 20.00
N ALA A 243 3.62 -28.04 18.97
CA ALA A 243 2.81 -27.63 17.81
C ALA A 243 1.37 -27.27 18.22
N ILE A 244 0.72 -28.10 19.06
CA ILE A 244 -0.63 -27.82 19.57
C ILE A 244 -0.65 -26.49 20.35
N GLN A 245 0.37 -26.20 21.15
CA GLN A 245 0.44 -24.93 21.88
C GLN A 245 0.47 -23.73 20.94
N TYR A 246 1.27 -23.77 19.87
CA TYR A 246 1.32 -22.69 18.86
C TYR A 246 -0.01 -22.56 18.11
N LEU A 247 -0.61 -23.67 17.68
CA LEU A 247 -1.86 -23.66 16.94
C LEU A 247 -3.04 -23.14 17.77
N LYS A 248 -3.10 -23.47 19.06
CA LYS A 248 -4.12 -22.95 19.98
C LYS A 248 -3.98 -21.43 20.23
N ARG A 249 -2.80 -20.85 20.07
CA ARG A 249 -2.63 -19.39 20.16
C ARG A 249 -3.43 -18.64 19.11
N VAL A 250 -3.64 -19.24 17.92
CA VAL A 250 -4.39 -18.64 16.81
C VAL A 250 -5.80 -18.22 17.25
N GLU A 251 -6.46 -19.03 18.10
CA GLU A 251 -7.77 -18.70 18.67
C GLU A 251 -7.78 -17.36 19.41
N HIS A 252 -6.67 -17.01 20.09
CA HIS A 252 -6.54 -15.76 20.86
C HIS A 252 -5.91 -14.62 20.06
N GLN A 253 -5.26 -14.93 18.93
CA GLN A 253 -4.62 -13.95 18.06
C GLN A 253 -5.62 -13.36 17.08
N ASP A 254 -6.30 -14.20 16.31
CA ASP A 254 -7.32 -13.81 15.34
C ASP A 254 -8.19 -15.03 14.97
N LEU A 255 -9.45 -15.00 15.41
CA LEU A 255 -10.41 -16.09 15.18
C LEU A 255 -10.69 -16.36 13.70
N ASP A 256 -10.54 -15.35 12.84
CA ASP A 256 -10.75 -15.53 11.41
C ASP A 256 -9.82 -16.59 10.81
N PHE A 257 -8.63 -16.78 11.39
CA PHE A 257 -7.62 -17.73 10.90
C PHE A 257 -7.67 -19.11 11.58
N ILE A 258 -8.67 -19.38 12.43
CA ILE A 258 -8.73 -20.66 13.16
C ILE A 258 -8.80 -21.86 12.20
N HIS A 259 -9.42 -21.70 11.03
CA HIS A 259 -9.52 -22.72 10.00
C HIS A 259 -8.14 -23.21 9.51
N GLU A 260 -7.13 -22.33 9.46
CA GLU A 260 -5.76 -22.69 9.09
C GLU A 260 -5.09 -23.58 10.14
N ALA A 261 -5.52 -23.47 11.40
CA ALA A 261 -4.97 -24.27 12.49
C ALA A 261 -5.62 -25.65 12.62
N ILE A 262 -6.86 -25.84 12.17
CA ILE A 262 -7.64 -27.08 12.41
C ILE A 262 -6.99 -28.31 11.77
N GLY A 263 -6.56 -28.23 10.52
CA GLY A 263 -5.89 -29.33 9.84
C GLY A 263 -4.63 -29.81 10.58
N PRO A 264 -3.66 -28.91 10.83
CA PRO A 264 -2.47 -29.23 11.62
C PRO A 264 -2.77 -29.71 13.04
N LEU A 265 -3.77 -29.14 13.74
CA LEU A 265 -4.21 -29.61 15.07
C LEU A 265 -4.70 -31.07 15.02
N THR A 266 -5.56 -31.36 14.02
CA THR A 266 -6.06 -32.72 13.82
C THR A 266 -4.93 -33.72 13.62
N LEU A 267 -3.92 -33.38 12.84
CA LEU A 267 -2.72 -34.18 12.62
C LEU A 267 -1.97 -34.41 13.94
N CYS A 268 -1.73 -33.36 14.73
CA CYS A 268 -1.00 -33.44 15.98
C CYS A 268 -1.72 -34.33 17.02
N TYR A 269 -3.02 -34.11 17.21
CA TYR A 269 -3.82 -34.91 18.15
C TYR A 269 -3.90 -36.37 17.73
N ARG A 270 -4.03 -36.68 16.43
CA ARG A 270 -3.97 -38.06 15.94
C ARG A 270 -2.62 -38.71 16.21
N ALA A 271 -1.53 -38.01 15.96
CA ALA A 271 -0.17 -38.51 16.22
C ALA A 271 0.07 -38.84 17.70
N LEU A 272 -0.60 -38.13 18.59
CA LEU A 272 -0.56 -38.35 20.03
C LEU A 272 -1.62 -39.35 20.57
N ASN A 273 -2.49 -39.89 19.69
CA ASN A 273 -3.66 -40.72 20.06
C ASN A 273 -4.60 -40.04 21.07
N ARG A 274 -4.81 -38.72 20.91
CA ARG A 274 -5.64 -37.87 21.79
C ARG A 274 -6.91 -37.39 21.09
N SER A 275 -7.69 -38.35 20.54
CA SER A 275 -8.91 -38.05 19.78
C SER A 275 -10.00 -37.41 20.64
N ASP A 276 -10.09 -37.75 21.91
CA ASP A 276 -11.08 -37.16 22.82
C ASP A 276 -10.83 -35.66 23.06
N ASP A 277 -9.57 -35.28 23.24
CA ASP A 277 -9.18 -33.88 23.42
C ASP A 277 -9.45 -33.06 22.13
N LEU A 278 -9.25 -33.66 20.96
CA LEU A 278 -9.61 -33.06 19.69
C LEU A 278 -11.11 -32.87 19.59
N HIS A 279 -11.89 -33.86 19.96
CA HIS A 279 -13.36 -33.80 19.94
C HIS A 279 -13.85 -32.64 20.81
N GLU A 280 -13.41 -32.54 22.06
CA GLU A 280 -13.78 -31.46 22.98
C GLU A 280 -13.39 -30.08 22.41
N TYR A 281 -12.19 -29.97 21.83
CA TYR A 281 -11.72 -28.73 21.22
C TYR A 281 -12.59 -28.32 20.05
N LEU A 282 -12.88 -29.25 19.11
CA LEU A 282 -13.72 -28.98 17.94
C LEU A 282 -15.16 -28.64 18.34
N GLU A 283 -15.72 -29.33 19.35
CA GLU A 283 -17.08 -29.05 19.84
C GLU A 283 -17.21 -27.58 20.34
N ARG A 284 -16.23 -27.11 21.06
CA ARG A 284 -16.16 -25.71 21.51
C ARG A 284 -16.10 -24.75 20.32
N LEU A 285 -15.34 -25.06 19.27
CA LEU A 285 -15.22 -24.23 18.07
C LEU A 285 -16.48 -24.21 17.21
N MET A 286 -17.40 -25.16 17.35
CA MET A 286 -18.66 -25.20 16.61
C MET A 286 -19.58 -24.00 16.90
N THR A 287 -19.32 -23.24 17.95
CA THR A 287 -20.03 -21.97 18.23
C THR A 287 -19.59 -20.82 17.33
N LEU A 288 -18.39 -20.92 16.74
CA LEU A 288 -17.80 -19.91 15.86
C LEU A 288 -18.33 -20.06 14.42
N PRO A 289 -18.29 -18.99 13.61
CA PRO A 289 -18.54 -19.09 12.18
C PRO A 289 -17.39 -19.88 11.52
N GLY A 290 -17.71 -20.66 10.49
CA GLY A 290 -16.73 -21.40 9.71
C GLY A 290 -17.15 -22.86 9.45
N THR A 291 -16.62 -23.42 8.38
CA THR A 291 -16.94 -24.78 7.91
C THR A 291 -15.88 -25.80 8.36
N SER A 292 -14.64 -25.37 8.57
CA SER A 292 -13.52 -26.25 8.88
C SER A 292 -13.70 -27.04 10.18
N PRO A 293 -14.23 -26.48 11.31
CA PRO A 293 -14.52 -27.28 12.50
C PRO A 293 -15.55 -28.38 12.23
N LEU A 294 -16.60 -28.09 11.45
CA LEU A 294 -17.63 -29.05 11.07
C LEU A 294 -17.02 -30.23 10.30
N LEU A 295 -16.19 -29.94 9.29
CA LEU A 295 -15.58 -30.97 8.46
C LEU A 295 -14.58 -31.81 9.24
N ALA A 296 -13.78 -31.21 10.11
CA ALA A 296 -12.86 -31.93 10.98
C ALA A 296 -13.60 -32.85 11.96
N MET A 297 -14.68 -32.36 12.58
CA MET A 297 -15.55 -33.17 13.46
C MET A 297 -16.21 -34.33 12.70
N ALA A 298 -16.70 -34.07 11.48
CA ALA A 298 -17.29 -35.14 10.65
C ALA A 298 -16.26 -36.23 10.33
N SER A 299 -15.01 -35.86 10.03
CA SER A 299 -13.93 -36.83 9.81
C SER A 299 -13.58 -37.61 11.07
N LEU A 300 -13.59 -36.98 12.24
CA LEU A 300 -13.35 -37.65 13.51
C LEU A 300 -14.47 -38.66 13.83
N ILE A 301 -15.74 -38.30 13.61
CA ILE A 301 -16.89 -39.19 13.78
C ILE A 301 -16.83 -40.37 12.78
N GLU A 302 -16.42 -40.12 11.54
CA GLU A 302 -16.23 -41.16 10.53
C GLU A 302 -15.23 -42.21 10.97
N GLU A 303 -14.09 -41.83 11.56
CA GLU A 303 -13.05 -42.72 12.06
C GLU A 303 -13.52 -43.61 13.22
N HIS A 304 -14.32 -43.04 14.13
CA HIS A 304 -14.72 -43.77 15.35
C HIS A 304 -16.06 -44.50 15.23
N GLN A 305 -17.00 -43.97 14.44
CA GLN A 305 -18.38 -44.45 14.39
C GLN A 305 -18.84 -44.80 12.94
N GLY A 306 -17.97 -44.59 11.95
CA GLY A 306 -18.22 -44.89 10.55
C GLY A 306 -18.94 -43.77 9.79
N TRP A 307 -18.92 -43.91 8.47
CA TRP A 307 -19.41 -42.92 7.54
C TRP A 307 -20.90 -42.55 7.71
N LEU A 308 -21.76 -43.48 8.14
CA LEU A 308 -23.18 -43.25 8.33
C LEU A 308 -23.47 -42.27 9.48
N ALA A 309 -22.74 -42.41 10.57
CA ALA A 309 -22.82 -41.50 11.72
C ALA A 309 -22.32 -40.10 11.31
N ALA A 310 -21.21 -40.02 10.57
CA ALA A 310 -20.67 -38.78 10.06
C ALA A 310 -21.65 -38.10 9.10
N LYS A 311 -22.31 -38.85 8.18
CA LYS A 311 -23.34 -38.34 7.31
C LYS A 311 -24.50 -37.71 8.09
N HIS A 312 -25.03 -38.40 9.09
CA HIS A 312 -26.11 -37.90 9.94
C HIS A 312 -25.71 -36.61 10.68
N TYR A 313 -24.46 -36.55 11.14
CA TYR A 313 -23.90 -35.37 11.77
C TYR A 313 -23.87 -34.19 10.79
N VAL A 314 -23.30 -34.37 9.60
CA VAL A 314 -23.22 -33.31 8.55
C VAL A 314 -24.62 -32.82 8.16
N VAL A 315 -25.60 -33.72 7.94
CA VAL A 315 -27.00 -33.36 7.63
C VAL A 315 -27.61 -32.48 8.72
N ARG A 316 -27.39 -32.83 10.01
CA ARG A 316 -27.89 -32.04 11.13
C ARG A 316 -27.26 -30.63 11.14
N GLN A 317 -25.95 -30.53 10.91
CA GLN A 317 -25.26 -29.25 10.90
C GLN A 317 -25.65 -28.37 9.71
N LEU A 318 -25.83 -28.96 8.52
CA LEU A 318 -26.25 -28.22 7.32
C LEU A 318 -27.68 -27.65 7.45
N LYS A 319 -28.55 -28.29 8.24
CA LYS A 319 -29.87 -27.72 8.55
C LYS A 319 -29.79 -26.45 9.42
N LEU A 320 -28.75 -26.32 10.22
CA LEU A 320 -28.51 -25.16 11.08
C LEU A 320 -27.71 -24.08 10.33
N ARG A 321 -26.69 -24.49 9.59
CA ARG A 321 -25.77 -23.60 8.87
C ARG A 321 -25.45 -24.22 7.50
N PRO A 322 -26.13 -23.82 6.43
CA PRO A 322 -25.85 -24.34 5.09
C PRO A 322 -24.53 -23.78 4.57
N THR A 323 -23.65 -24.68 4.09
CA THR A 323 -22.36 -24.32 3.48
C THR A 323 -22.09 -25.20 2.27
N LEU A 324 -21.46 -24.66 1.22
CA LEU A 324 -21.14 -25.43 0.01
C LEU A 324 -20.16 -26.58 0.30
N ARG A 325 -19.14 -26.35 1.11
CA ARG A 325 -18.18 -27.40 1.51
C ARG A 325 -18.84 -28.51 2.34
N GLY A 326 -19.82 -28.17 3.16
CA GLY A 326 -20.61 -29.16 3.90
C GLY A 326 -21.50 -29.97 2.98
N VAL A 327 -22.12 -29.35 1.98
CA VAL A 327 -22.91 -30.05 0.94
C VAL A 327 -22.01 -30.98 0.13
N ASP A 328 -20.84 -30.52 -0.29
CA ASP A 328 -19.84 -31.32 -0.98
C ASP A 328 -19.46 -32.58 -0.19
N ARG A 329 -19.19 -32.43 1.11
CA ARG A 329 -18.90 -33.57 2.00
C ARG A 329 -20.09 -34.51 2.17
N LEU A 330 -21.33 -33.98 2.21
CA LEU A 330 -22.52 -34.80 2.26
C LEU A 330 -22.69 -35.64 0.99
N ILE A 331 -22.37 -35.11 -0.19
CA ILE A 331 -22.37 -35.84 -1.45
C ILE A 331 -21.35 -36.98 -1.39
N ASP A 332 -20.13 -36.76 -0.87
CA ASP A 332 -19.12 -37.79 -0.69
C ASP A 332 -19.66 -38.97 0.14
N TYR A 333 -20.27 -38.68 1.28
CA TYR A 333 -20.89 -39.74 2.11
C TYR A 333 -22.07 -40.43 1.43
N SER A 334 -22.82 -39.74 0.58
CA SER A 334 -23.95 -40.32 -0.14
C SER A 334 -23.48 -41.25 -1.27
N LEU A 335 -22.36 -40.93 -1.91
CA LEU A 335 -21.75 -41.76 -2.96
C LEU A 335 -21.25 -43.11 -2.47
N GLN A 336 -20.94 -43.26 -1.15
CA GLN A 336 -20.46 -44.56 -0.59
C GLN A 336 -21.51 -45.64 -0.70
N ASN A 337 -22.80 -45.32 -0.71
CA ASN A 337 -23.88 -46.30 -0.75
C ASN A 337 -24.83 -46.10 -1.97
N ALA A 338 -24.47 -45.31 -2.94
CA ALA A 338 -25.26 -45.06 -4.14
C ALA A 338 -24.88 -46.06 -5.26
N ALA A 339 -25.88 -46.48 -6.02
CA ALA A 339 -25.69 -47.36 -7.19
C ALA A 339 -26.58 -46.93 -8.35
N GLY A 340 -26.23 -47.32 -9.58
CA GLY A 340 -27.00 -47.03 -10.80
C GLY A 340 -27.17 -45.53 -11.04
N GLU A 341 -28.30 -45.12 -11.60
CA GLU A 341 -28.62 -43.75 -12.00
C GLU A 341 -28.47 -42.74 -10.85
N SER A 342 -28.85 -43.10 -9.61
CA SER A 342 -28.65 -42.24 -8.46
C SER A 342 -27.17 -41.92 -8.14
N ARG A 343 -26.25 -42.81 -8.52
CA ARG A 343 -24.82 -42.56 -8.38
C ARG A 343 -24.33 -41.56 -9.41
N ASP A 344 -24.83 -41.67 -10.65
CA ASP A 344 -24.46 -40.79 -11.76
C ASP A 344 -24.96 -39.36 -11.48
N ASP A 345 -26.16 -39.20 -10.95
CA ASP A 345 -26.71 -37.92 -10.50
C ASP A 345 -25.85 -37.28 -9.37
N LEU A 346 -25.44 -38.08 -8.40
CA LEU A 346 -24.58 -37.59 -7.31
C LEU A 346 -23.19 -37.18 -7.79
N LEU A 347 -22.63 -37.90 -8.78
CA LEU A 347 -21.35 -37.53 -9.39
C LEU A 347 -21.45 -36.19 -10.14
N LEU A 348 -22.55 -35.96 -10.87
CA LEU A 348 -22.80 -34.69 -11.53
C LEU A 348 -22.93 -33.53 -10.51
N LEU A 349 -23.65 -33.75 -9.41
CA LEU A 349 -23.77 -32.78 -8.31
C LEU A 349 -22.40 -32.51 -7.67
N LYS A 350 -21.58 -33.54 -7.45
CA LYS A 350 -20.23 -33.40 -6.91
C LYS A 350 -19.38 -32.51 -7.81
N GLU A 351 -19.30 -32.86 -9.12
CA GLU A 351 -18.53 -32.08 -10.07
C GLU A 351 -18.99 -30.61 -10.14
N THR A 352 -20.29 -30.38 -10.11
CA THR A 352 -20.88 -29.05 -10.14
C THR A 352 -20.51 -28.26 -8.85
N THR A 353 -20.60 -28.90 -7.69
CA THR A 353 -20.27 -28.27 -6.39
C THR A 353 -18.80 -27.94 -6.32
N GLU A 354 -17.91 -28.86 -6.73
CA GLU A 354 -16.47 -28.63 -6.80
C GLU A 354 -16.11 -27.45 -7.73
N ARG A 355 -16.74 -27.35 -8.90
CA ARG A 355 -16.55 -26.21 -9.81
C ARG A 355 -17.00 -24.90 -9.19
N LEU A 356 -18.11 -24.89 -8.45
CA LEU A 356 -18.58 -23.70 -7.73
C LEU A 356 -17.58 -23.27 -6.66
N ILE A 357 -17.08 -24.21 -5.86
CA ILE A 357 -16.08 -23.95 -4.81
C ILE A 357 -14.77 -23.48 -5.44
N ALA A 358 -14.27 -24.14 -6.49
CA ALA A 358 -12.99 -23.82 -7.14
C ALA A 358 -12.96 -22.42 -7.76
N ASN A 359 -14.12 -21.88 -8.17
CA ASN A 359 -14.18 -20.57 -8.81
C ASN A 359 -14.34 -19.41 -7.83
N LYS A 360 -14.51 -19.68 -6.53
CA LYS A 360 -14.72 -18.65 -5.50
C LYS A 360 -13.41 -18.24 -4.84
N ALA A 361 -13.29 -16.95 -4.54
CA ALA A 361 -12.22 -16.45 -3.70
C ALA A 361 -12.50 -16.83 -2.24
N THR A 362 -11.48 -17.34 -1.57
CA THR A 362 -11.55 -17.77 -0.16
C THR A 362 -11.11 -16.66 0.79
N TYR A 363 -10.30 -15.71 0.27
CA TYR A 363 -9.72 -14.61 1.05
C TYR A 363 -9.99 -13.27 0.39
N LYS A 364 -10.10 -12.22 1.21
CA LYS A 364 -10.31 -10.86 0.74
C LYS A 364 -9.52 -9.86 1.59
N CYS A 365 -8.89 -8.89 0.94
CA CYS A 365 -8.23 -7.79 1.62
C CYS A 365 -9.27 -6.80 2.18
N GLY A 366 -9.25 -6.57 3.49
CA GLY A 366 -10.14 -5.60 4.15
C GLY A 366 -9.83 -4.14 3.80
N GLN A 367 -8.64 -3.85 3.24
CA GLN A 367 -8.24 -2.49 2.89
C GLN A 367 -8.57 -2.10 1.45
N CYS A 368 -8.22 -2.94 0.45
CA CYS A 368 -8.39 -2.60 -0.97
C CYS A 368 -9.40 -3.48 -1.71
N GLY A 369 -9.95 -4.52 -1.06
CA GLY A 369 -10.91 -5.41 -1.67
C GLY A 369 -10.31 -6.50 -2.57
N PHE A 370 -8.97 -6.58 -2.71
CA PHE A 370 -8.32 -7.67 -3.47
C PHE A 370 -8.78 -9.03 -2.95
N ALA A 371 -9.19 -9.91 -3.87
CA ALA A 371 -9.70 -11.23 -3.55
C ALA A 371 -8.76 -12.31 -4.08
N ALA A 372 -8.54 -13.38 -3.30
CA ALA A 372 -7.61 -14.46 -3.61
C ALA A 372 -8.15 -15.82 -3.17
N ARG A 373 -7.57 -16.90 -3.73
CA ARG A 373 -7.89 -18.29 -3.36
C ARG A 373 -6.96 -18.85 -2.29
N SER A 374 -5.79 -18.27 -2.16
CA SER A 374 -4.78 -18.62 -1.16
C SER A 374 -4.51 -17.43 -0.26
N ILE A 375 -4.02 -17.71 0.94
CA ILE A 375 -3.63 -16.67 1.89
C ILE A 375 -2.38 -15.93 1.41
N TYR A 376 -2.43 -14.60 1.46
CA TYR A 376 -1.28 -13.71 1.30
C TYR A 376 -1.14 -12.89 2.57
N TRP A 377 -0.01 -12.98 3.23
CA TRP A 377 0.26 -12.20 4.44
C TRP A 377 0.52 -10.73 4.13
N GLN A 378 1.12 -10.43 2.98
CA GLN A 378 1.15 -9.09 2.38
C GLN A 378 0.20 -9.04 1.18
N CYS A 379 -0.67 -8.05 1.13
CA CYS A 379 -1.58 -7.89 0.00
C CYS A 379 -0.81 -7.53 -1.28
N PRO A 380 -0.94 -8.29 -2.39
CA PRO A 380 -0.23 -7.98 -3.64
C PRO A 380 -0.61 -6.62 -4.24
N SER A 381 -1.85 -6.17 -4.01
CA SER A 381 -2.38 -4.92 -4.57
C SER A 381 -1.97 -3.69 -3.75
N CYS A 382 -2.30 -3.66 -2.45
CA CYS A 382 -2.07 -2.47 -1.61
C CYS A 382 -0.85 -2.59 -0.66
N LYS A 383 -0.12 -3.70 -0.73
CA LYS A 383 1.10 -3.99 0.05
C LYS A 383 0.93 -4.00 1.58
N SER A 384 -0.30 -3.91 2.09
CA SER A 384 -0.57 -3.95 3.53
C SER A 384 -0.42 -5.35 4.09
N TRP A 385 0.15 -5.46 5.29
CA TRP A 385 0.32 -6.71 6.02
C TRP A 385 -0.93 -7.06 6.85
N SER A 386 -1.21 -8.36 7.02
CA SER A 386 -2.32 -8.91 7.84
C SER A 386 -3.73 -8.36 7.51
N LYS A 387 -3.94 -7.83 6.29
CA LYS A 387 -5.25 -7.29 5.87
C LYS A 387 -6.05 -8.25 5.01
N ILE A 388 -5.47 -9.35 4.56
CA ILE A 388 -6.19 -10.39 3.84
C ILE A 388 -6.73 -11.38 4.85
N LYS A 389 -8.05 -11.53 4.85
CA LYS A 389 -8.78 -12.40 5.76
C LYS A 389 -9.67 -13.37 5.01
N PRO A 390 -10.00 -14.53 5.61
CA PRO A 390 -10.96 -15.46 5.04
C PRO A 390 -12.33 -14.82 4.84
N ILE A 391 -13.03 -15.27 3.81
CA ILE A 391 -14.41 -14.88 3.56
C ILE A 391 -15.30 -15.90 4.27
N HIS A 392 -16.08 -15.44 5.23
CA HIS A 392 -17.06 -16.26 5.92
C HIS A 392 -18.41 -16.25 5.19
N GLY A 393 -19.15 -17.37 5.25
CA GLY A 393 -20.48 -17.48 4.68
C GLY A 393 -20.74 -18.80 3.96
N ILE A 394 -21.84 -18.85 3.17
CA ILE A 394 -22.27 -20.08 2.48
C ILE A 394 -21.21 -20.60 1.50
N GLU A 395 -20.46 -19.71 0.88
CA GLU A 395 -19.47 -20.00 -0.18
C GLU A 395 -18.02 -20.01 0.31
N GLY A 396 -17.75 -19.51 1.52
CA GLY A 396 -16.43 -19.38 2.12
C GLY A 396 -16.15 -20.38 3.26
N GLU A 397 -15.37 -19.89 4.22
CA GLU A 397 -15.19 -20.58 5.50
C GLU A 397 -16.41 -20.45 6.41
#